data_d518910443143e7b9b1e3949e8a50f14
#
_entry.id   d518910443143e7b9b1e3949e8a50f14
#
_cell.length_a   1.000
_cell.length_b   1.000
_cell.length_c   1.000
_cell.angle_alpha   90.00
_cell.angle_beta   90.00
_cell.angle_gamma   90.00
#
_symmetry.space_group_name_H-M   'P 1'
#
loop_
_entity.id
_entity.type
_entity.pdbx_description
1 polymer ?
#
loop_
_entity_poly.entity_id
_entity_poly.type
_entity_poly.pdbx_seq_one_letter_code
_entity_poly.pdbx_strand_id
1 'polypeptide(L)'
;MYEVFAYKDKNEESPIDSYIGELMSKEDKDSRIKANKILEYIAYLQRYGVQAREPYVKHLEGDIWELRPIRDRIFYAAWDGNSFILLHLLKNKDTQKTPRRDIEQAKRNLADYRERGKDDE
;
A
#
# COMPACT_ATOMS: atom_id res chain seq x y z
N MET A 1 -11.52 11.29 -9.18
CA MET A 1 -10.54 10.22 -8.96
C MET A 1 -9.77 10.50 -7.68
N TYR A 2 -9.50 9.47 -6.90
CA TYR A 2 -8.77 9.61 -5.65
C TYR A 2 -7.27 9.66 -5.91
N GLU A 3 -6.54 10.43 -5.11
CA GLU A 3 -5.09 10.43 -5.16
C GLU A 3 -4.54 9.32 -4.26
N VAL A 4 -3.45 8.70 -4.68
CA VAL A 4 -2.80 7.65 -3.90
C VAL A 4 -1.31 7.99 -3.80
N PHE A 5 -0.83 8.09 -2.57
CA PHE A 5 0.56 8.44 -2.26
C PHE A 5 1.25 7.26 -1.59
N ALA A 6 2.54 7.13 -1.80
CA ALA A 6 3.34 6.14 -1.09
C ALA A 6 4.01 6.79 0.12
N TYR A 7 3.90 6.15 1.28
CA TYR A 7 4.57 6.60 2.50
C TYR A 7 6.08 6.65 2.29
N LYS A 8 6.69 7.74 2.71
CA LYS A 8 8.14 7.90 2.76
C LYS A 8 8.55 8.10 4.21
N ASP A 9 9.60 7.41 4.63
CA ASP A 9 10.11 7.54 5.98
C ASP A 9 10.90 8.85 6.14
N LYS A 10 11.49 9.05 7.31
CA LYS A 10 12.25 10.26 7.62
C LYS A 10 13.49 10.43 6.73
N ASN A 11 13.94 9.35 6.10
CA ASN A 11 15.06 9.37 5.16
C ASN A 11 14.60 9.49 3.71
N GLU A 12 13.33 9.79 3.50
CA GLU A 12 12.69 9.92 2.19
C GLU A 12 12.69 8.61 1.39
N GLU A 13 12.77 7.47 2.09
CA GLU A 13 12.70 6.16 1.46
C GLU A 13 11.27 5.62 1.49
N SER A 14 10.84 5.10 0.34
CA SER A 14 9.53 4.47 0.20
C SER A 14 9.71 3.00 -0.16
N PRO A 15 9.38 2.08 0.76
CA PRO A 15 9.47 0.65 0.46
C PRO A 15 8.61 0.25 -0.75
N ILE A 16 7.46 0.87 -0.91
CA ILE A 16 6.53 0.54 -2.00
C ILE A 16 7.08 0.99 -3.34
N ASP A 17 7.54 2.24 -3.43
CA ASP A 17 8.13 2.76 -4.67
C ASP A 17 9.39 1.98 -5.02
N SER A 18 10.21 1.66 -4.02
CA SER A 18 11.44 0.88 -4.23
C SER A 18 11.12 -0.51 -4.78
N TYR A 19 10.11 -1.17 -4.24
CA TYR A 19 9.72 -2.50 -4.70
C TYR A 19 9.19 -2.47 -6.13
N ILE A 20 8.31 -1.52 -6.45
CA ILE A 20 7.77 -1.37 -7.79
C ILE A 20 8.90 -1.09 -8.79
N GLY A 21 9.82 -0.18 -8.43
CA GLY A 21 10.98 0.14 -9.27
C GLY A 21 11.88 -1.06 -9.48
N GLU A 22 12.11 -1.86 -8.44
CA GLU A 22 12.89 -3.08 -8.54
C GLU A 22 12.24 -4.08 -9.52
N LEU A 23 10.93 -4.30 -9.38
CA LEU A 23 10.21 -5.20 -10.29
C LEU A 23 10.26 -4.71 -11.74
N MET A 24 10.13 -3.41 -11.94
CA MET A 24 10.12 -2.83 -13.29
C MET A 24 11.49 -2.84 -13.93
N SER A 25 12.56 -2.90 -13.14
CA SER A 25 13.94 -2.97 -13.67
C SER A 25 14.30 -4.36 -14.14
N LYS A 26 13.55 -5.38 -13.76
CA LYS A 26 13.82 -6.78 -14.15
C LYS A 26 13.15 -7.10 -15.46
N GLU A 27 13.78 -7.99 -16.23
CA GLU A 27 13.27 -8.37 -17.56
C GLU A 27 12.45 -9.65 -17.55
N ASP A 28 12.43 -10.38 -16.42
CA ASP A 28 11.73 -11.63 -16.36
C ASP A 28 10.20 -11.43 -16.33
N LYS A 29 9.51 -12.45 -16.82
CA LYS A 29 8.06 -12.41 -16.98
C LYS A 29 7.33 -12.25 -15.64
N ASP A 30 7.79 -12.96 -14.61
CA ASP A 30 7.11 -12.94 -13.31
C ASP A 30 7.18 -11.56 -12.66
N SER A 31 8.32 -10.88 -12.76
CA SER A 31 8.47 -9.54 -12.22
C SER A 31 7.56 -8.54 -12.95
N ARG A 32 7.44 -8.68 -14.26
CA ARG A 32 6.54 -7.83 -15.04
C ARG A 32 5.08 -8.05 -14.67
N ILE A 33 4.68 -9.31 -14.48
CA ILE A 33 3.30 -9.63 -14.08
C ILE A 33 3.00 -9.01 -12.72
N LYS A 34 3.93 -9.15 -11.77
CA LYS A 34 3.75 -8.57 -10.43
C LYS A 34 3.63 -7.05 -10.47
N ALA A 35 4.54 -6.39 -11.20
CA ALA A 35 4.51 -4.93 -11.31
C ALA A 35 3.20 -4.45 -11.93
N ASN A 36 2.76 -5.10 -13.00
CA ASN A 36 1.51 -4.74 -13.67
C ASN A 36 0.31 -4.92 -12.76
N LYS A 37 0.28 -6.00 -11.96
CA LYS A 37 -0.82 -6.24 -11.02
C LYS A 37 -0.84 -5.21 -9.91
N ILE A 38 0.31 -4.83 -9.39
CA ILE A 38 0.38 -3.80 -8.36
C ILE A 38 -0.16 -2.48 -8.90
N LEU A 39 0.29 -2.08 -10.08
CA LEU A 39 -0.17 -0.83 -10.71
C LEU A 39 -1.68 -0.87 -11.03
N GLU A 40 -2.16 -2.03 -11.47
CA GLU A 40 -3.58 -2.23 -11.75
C GLU A 40 -4.42 -2.08 -10.48
N TYR A 41 -3.96 -2.64 -9.35
CA TYR A 41 -4.68 -2.56 -8.08
C TYR A 41 -4.64 -1.14 -7.50
N ILE A 42 -3.51 -0.44 -7.66
CA ILE A 42 -3.43 0.97 -7.27
C ILE A 42 -4.41 1.80 -8.11
N ALA A 43 -4.48 1.55 -9.41
CA ALA A 43 -5.44 2.23 -10.29
C ALA A 43 -6.88 1.94 -9.87
N TYR A 44 -7.16 0.71 -9.44
CA TYR A 44 -8.47 0.35 -8.91
C TYR A 44 -8.82 1.19 -7.67
N LEU A 45 -7.86 1.34 -6.76
CA LEU A 45 -8.08 2.15 -5.57
C LEU A 45 -8.29 3.62 -5.94
N GLN A 46 -7.54 4.13 -6.91
CA GLN A 46 -7.72 5.50 -7.40
C GLN A 46 -9.13 5.73 -7.97
N ARG A 47 -9.68 4.72 -8.59
CA ARG A 47 -10.99 4.84 -9.22
C ARG A 47 -12.14 4.65 -8.23
N TYR A 48 -12.06 3.65 -7.36
CA TYR A 48 -13.16 3.28 -6.49
C TYR A 48 -13.05 3.80 -5.06
N GLY A 49 -11.83 4.07 -4.59
CA GLY A 49 -11.61 4.70 -3.29
C GLY A 49 -12.34 4.03 -2.15
N VAL A 50 -13.23 4.76 -1.49
CA VAL A 50 -14.01 4.24 -0.35
C VAL A 50 -15.00 3.16 -0.76
N GLN A 51 -15.28 3.01 -2.05
CA GLN A 51 -16.15 1.96 -2.57
C GLN A 51 -15.39 0.71 -3.00
N ALA A 52 -14.06 0.70 -2.81
CA ALA A 52 -13.24 -0.47 -3.15
C ALA A 52 -13.67 -1.67 -2.32
N ARG A 53 -13.68 -2.86 -2.95
CA ARG A 53 -14.23 -4.08 -2.37
C ARG A 53 -13.34 -5.29 -2.63
N GLU A 54 -13.62 -6.38 -1.91
CA GLU A 54 -13.00 -7.67 -2.20
C GLU A 54 -13.33 -8.09 -3.64
N PRO A 55 -12.43 -8.80 -4.31
CA PRO A 55 -11.17 -9.36 -3.80
C PRO A 55 -9.97 -8.40 -3.83
N TYR A 56 -10.15 -7.17 -4.30
CA TYR A 56 -9.06 -6.22 -4.47
C TYR A 56 -8.50 -5.70 -3.16
N VAL A 57 -9.39 -5.46 -2.19
CA VAL A 57 -9.01 -4.89 -0.90
C VAL A 57 -9.68 -5.67 0.24
N LYS A 58 -9.13 -5.53 1.44
CA LYS A 58 -9.74 -6.09 2.64
C LYS A 58 -9.44 -5.17 3.82
N HIS A 59 -10.47 -4.92 4.63
CA HIS A 59 -10.30 -4.20 5.88
C HIS A 59 -9.59 -5.10 6.89
N LEU A 60 -8.59 -4.58 7.55
CA LEU A 60 -7.86 -5.33 8.56
C LEU A 60 -8.26 -4.92 9.97
N GLU A 61 -7.98 -3.68 10.33
CA GLU A 61 -8.16 -3.23 11.70
C GLU A 61 -8.09 -1.70 11.74
N GLY A 62 -9.03 -1.08 12.47
CA GLY A 62 -9.03 0.39 12.59
C GLY A 62 -9.02 1.06 11.22
N ASP A 63 -8.04 1.93 10.99
CA ASP A 63 -7.91 2.64 9.73
C ASP A 63 -7.10 1.87 8.68
N ILE A 64 -6.61 0.69 9.02
CA ILE A 64 -5.71 -0.09 8.15
C ILE A 64 -6.47 -1.05 7.27
N TRP A 65 -6.23 -0.93 5.97
CA TRP A 65 -6.75 -1.80 4.93
C TRP A 65 -5.59 -2.42 4.18
N GLU A 66 -5.84 -3.50 3.42
CA GLU A 66 -4.82 -4.05 2.54
C GLU A 66 -5.33 -4.17 1.12
N LEU A 67 -4.45 -3.84 0.18
CA LEU A 67 -4.59 -4.07 -1.24
C LEU A 67 -3.97 -5.44 -1.52
N ARG A 68 -4.59 -6.24 -2.38
CA ARG A 68 -4.26 -7.68 -2.48
C ARG A 68 -3.81 -8.13 -3.87
N PRO A 69 -2.77 -7.54 -4.49
CA PRO A 69 -2.31 -7.96 -5.83
C PRO A 69 -1.57 -9.29 -5.76
N ILE A 70 -2.20 -10.34 -6.22
CA ILE A 70 -1.71 -11.73 -6.24
C ILE A 70 -1.34 -12.18 -4.82
N ARG A 71 -0.04 -12.31 -4.53
CA ARG A 71 0.44 -12.75 -3.21
C ARG A 71 1.08 -11.65 -2.38
N ASP A 72 1.17 -10.45 -2.94
CA ASP A 72 1.67 -9.32 -2.20
C ASP A 72 0.51 -8.61 -1.50
N ARG A 73 0.83 -7.93 -0.40
CA ARG A 73 -0.16 -7.13 0.33
C ARG A 73 0.42 -5.74 0.54
N ILE A 74 -0.35 -4.73 0.17
CA ILE A 74 0.05 -3.33 0.37
C ILE A 74 -0.95 -2.72 1.34
N PHE A 75 -0.46 -2.34 2.51
CA PHE A 75 -1.29 -1.77 3.58
C PHE A 75 -1.52 -0.30 3.29
N TYR A 76 -2.76 0.15 3.45
CA TYR A 76 -3.08 1.54 3.18
C TYR A 76 -4.13 2.07 4.14
N ALA A 77 -4.29 3.38 4.18
CA ALA A 77 -5.31 4.06 4.95
C ALA A 77 -5.82 5.27 4.17
N ALA A 78 -7.05 5.68 4.48
CA ALA A 78 -7.56 6.94 3.96
C ALA A 78 -6.78 8.09 4.60
N TRP A 79 -6.47 9.11 3.80
CA TRP A 79 -5.77 10.28 4.34
C TRP A 79 -6.75 11.43 4.37
N ASP A 80 -7.11 12.15 3.65
CA ASP A 80 -8.17 13.14 3.70
C ASP A 80 -9.40 12.59 2.95
N GLY A 81 -10.39 13.37 2.70
CA GLY A 81 -11.60 12.91 2.03
C GLY A 81 -11.40 12.48 0.58
N ASN A 82 -10.21 12.63 0.02
CA ASN A 82 -9.97 12.42 -1.40
C ASN A 82 -8.67 11.67 -1.73
N SER A 83 -7.96 11.18 -0.71
CA SER A 83 -6.69 10.49 -0.96
C SER A 83 -6.46 9.32 -0.03
N PHE A 84 -5.50 8.48 -0.41
CA PHE A 84 -5.07 7.32 0.35
C PHE A 84 -3.55 7.31 0.43
N ILE A 85 -3.03 6.76 1.52
CA ILE A 85 -1.59 6.60 1.70
C ILE A 85 -1.25 5.12 1.76
N LEU A 86 -0.28 4.70 0.93
CA LEU A 86 0.24 3.33 0.94
C LEU A 86 1.34 3.27 1.99
N LEU A 87 1.19 2.41 2.99
CA LEU A 87 1.97 2.49 4.23
C LEU A 87 3.06 1.44 4.37
N HIS A 88 2.82 0.23 3.90
CA HIS A 88 3.70 -0.90 4.19
C HIS A 88 3.47 -2.01 3.17
N LEU A 89 4.45 -2.85 2.99
CA LEU A 89 4.45 -3.93 2.01
C LEU A 89 4.79 -5.26 2.67
N LEU A 90 3.99 -6.28 2.37
CA LEU A 90 4.29 -7.66 2.72
C LEU A 90 4.38 -8.45 1.42
N LYS A 91 5.56 -8.95 1.10
CA LYS A 91 5.83 -9.70 -0.13
C LYS A 91 5.48 -11.17 0.05
N ASN A 92 4.88 -11.76 -0.98
CA ASN A 92 4.66 -13.20 -1.08
C ASN A 92 4.00 -13.80 0.16
N LYS A 93 2.86 -13.22 0.54
CA LYS A 93 2.11 -13.73 1.69
C LYS A 93 1.70 -15.17 1.43
N ASP A 94 2.11 -16.08 2.30
CA ASP A 94 1.80 -17.51 2.17
C ASP A 94 0.90 -18.04 3.29
N THR A 95 0.40 -17.16 4.17
CA THR A 95 -0.53 -17.51 5.22
C THR A 95 -1.88 -16.85 4.97
N GLN A 96 -2.95 -17.43 5.54
CA GLN A 96 -4.29 -16.85 5.36
C GLN A 96 -4.46 -15.56 6.16
N LYS A 97 -3.87 -15.50 7.34
CA LYS A 97 -3.94 -14.31 8.18
C LYS A 97 -2.76 -13.40 7.93
N THR A 98 -3.02 -12.11 7.89
CA THR A 98 -1.97 -11.12 7.83
C THR A 98 -1.22 -11.09 9.16
N PRO A 99 0.11 -11.24 9.15
CA PRO A 99 0.88 -11.24 10.39
C PRO A 99 0.68 -9.97 11.20
N ARG A 100 0.56 -10.12 12.51
CA ARG A 100 0.34 -9.00 13.42
C ARG A 100 1.43 -7.94 13.30
N ARG A 101 2.68 -8.36 13.15
CA ARG A 101 3.83 -7.44 13.05
C ARG A 101 3.68 -6.49 11.85
N ASP A 102 3.09 -6.95 10.75
CA ASP A 102 2.92 -6.12 9.55
C ASP A 102 1.79 -5.12 9.74
N ILE A 103 0.71 -5.51 10.42
CA ILE A 103 -0.36 -4.59 10.77
C ILE A 103 0.18 -3.49 11.68
N GLU A 104 0.98 -3.88 12.68
CA GLU A 104 1.57 -2.93 13.61
C GLU A 104 2.55 -1.98 12.91
N GLN A 105 3.32 -2.48 11.94
CA GLN A 105 4.21 -1.63 11.17
C GLN A 105 3.41 -0.60 10.35
N ALA A 106 2.33 -1.04 9.73
CA ALA A 106 1.47 -0.12 8.99
C ALA A 106 0.90 0.96 9.90
N LYS A 107 0.49 0.60 11.10
CA LYS A 107 -0.02 1.57 12.09
C LYS A 107 1.05 2.56 12.51
N ARG A 108 2.27 2.11 12.74
CA ARG A 108 3.40 2.99 13.09
C ARG A 108 3.69 3.97 11.95
N ASN A 109 3.67 3.48 10.72
CA ASN A 109 3.93 4.32 9.55
C ASN A 109 2.82 5.38 9.38
N LEU A 110 1.57 4.98 9.63
CA LEU A 110 0.47 5.94 9.58
C LEU A 110 0.61 7.01 10.67
N ALA A 111 0.97 6.61 11.88
CA ALA A 111 1.19 7.56 12.97
C ALA A 111 2.32 8.53 12.64
N ASP A 112 3.43 8.02 12.08
CA ASP A 112 4.55 8.85 11.65
C ASP A 112 4.12 9.83 10.55
N TYR A 113 3.36 9.34 9.56
CA TYR A 113 2.88 10.19 8.48
C TYR A 113 1.98 11.31 9.00
N ARG A 114 1.08 10.98 9.92
CA ARG A 114 0.18 11.97 10.53
C ARG A 114 0.95 13.03 11.31
N GLU A 115 1.96 12.60 12.04
CA GLU A 115 2.78 13.51 12.85
C GLU A 115 3.55 14.47 11.97
N ARG A 116 4.20 13.98 10.92
CA ARG A 116 4.95 14.82 9.99
C ARG A 116 4.06 15.69 9.12
N GLY A 117 2.88 15.19 8.76
CA GLY A 117 1.92 15.95 7.97
C GLY A 117 1.43 17.21 8.67
N LYS A 118 1.36 17.20 10.01
CA LYS A 118 1.00 18.38 10.79
C LYS A 118 2.09 19.44 10.72
N ASP A 119 3.33 19.04 10.66
CA ASP A 119 4.47 19.96 10.63
C ASP A 119 4.60 20.65 9.28
N ASP A 120 4.05 20.07 8.23
CA ASP A 120 4.11 20.61 6.88
C ASP A 120 2.95 21.59 6.58
N GLU A 121 1.99 21.68 7.49
CA GLU A 121 0.89 22.62 7.37
C GLU A 121 1.21 23.92 8.11
#